data_8685f419b1097136689418d82cfbed4a
#
_entry.id   8685f419b1097136689418d82cfbed4a
#
_cell.length_a   1.000
_cell.length_b   1.000
_cell.length_c   1.000
_cell.angle_alpha   90.00
_cell.angle_beta   90.00
_cell.angle_gamma   90.00
#
_symmetry.space_group_name_H-M   'P 1'
#
loop_
_entity.id
_entity.type
_entity.pdbx_description
1 polymer ?
#
loop_
_entity_poly.entity_id
_entity_poly.type
_entity_poly.pdbx_seq_one_letter_code
_entity_poly.pdbx_strand_id
1 'polypeptide(L)'
;MLIVLKGLCVIGMVLCIALTAMKIKSNLATEEGKAEWAEQKRFAPWNAMVGLVANFFDTLGIGSYATSCALFKIRGSIKDIYIPGTLNVGDTLPVLLEAFLFFGFVEVDTLTLISMLVAAVLGAFVGAGFV
;
A
#
# COMPACT_ATOMS: atom_id res chain seq x y z
N MET A 1 5.76 0.59 25.20
CA MET A 1 4.69 0.46 24.21
C MET A 1 5.09 1.01 22.84
N LEU A 2 5.58 2.21 22.76
CA LEU A 2 6.08 2.82 21.51
C LEU A 2 7.11 1.95 20.77
N ILE A 3 8.04 1.35 21.51
CA ILE A 3 9.08 0.45 20.96
C ILE A 3 8.44 -0.81 20.32
N VAL A 4 7.43 -1.37 20.97
CA VAL A 4 6.70 -2.55 20.44
C VAL A 4 5.97 -2.19 19.15
N LEU A 5 5.31 -1.03 19.13
CA LEU A 5 4.58 -0.55 17.97
C LEU A 5 5.51 -0.28 16.77
N LYS A 6 6.64 0.39 17.02
CA LYS A 6 7.70 0.59 16.01
C LYS A 6 8.30 -0.72 15.54
N GLY A 7 8.54 -1.67 16.45
CA GLY A 7 9.01 -3.01 16.11
C GLY A 7 8.04 -3.75 15.20
N LEU A 8 6.73 -3.63 15.46
CA LEU A 8 5.68 -4.25 14.66
C LEU A 8 5.63 -3.65 13.23
N CYS A 9 5.80 -2.33 13.11
CA CYS A 9 5.89 -1.67 11.79
C CYS A 9 7.11 -2.15 11.00
N VAL A 10 8.28 -2.28 11.64
CA VAL A 10 9.50 -2.78 10.99
C VAL A 10 9.32 -4.22 10.54
N ILE A 11 8.76 -5.09 11.38
CA ILE A 11 8.45 -6.48 11.03
C ILE A 11 7.48 -6.51 9.84
N GLY A 12 6.43 -5.70 9.86
CA GLY A 12 5.47 -5.58 8.77
C GLY A 12 6.13 -5.15 7.45
N MET A 13 7.03 -4.16 7.49
CA MET A 13 7.79 -3.71 6.32
C MET A 13 8.68 -4.83 5.75
N VAL A 14 9.44 -5.50 6.61
CA VAL A 14 10.32 -6.61 6.19
C VAL A 14 9.50 -7.75 5.58
N LEU A 15 8.39 -8.10 6.20
CA LEU A 15 7.50 -9.15 5.73
C LEU A 15 6.85 -8.78 4.38
N CYS A 16 6.41 -7.54 4.23
CA CYS A 16 5.86 -7.03 2.97
C CYS A 16 6.89 -7.08 1.84
N ILE A 17 8.12 -6.61 2.09
CA ILE A 17 9.22 -6.64 1.11
C ILE A 17 9.55 -8.10 0.74
N ALA A 18 9.65 -8.99 1.72
CA ALA A 18 9.96 -10.40 1.49
C ALA A 18 8.89 -11.10 0.65
N LEU A 19 7.61 -10.91 0.98
CA LEU A 19 6.49 -11.49 0.23
C LEU A 19 6.42 -10.95 -1.19
N THR A 20 6.60 -9.64 -1.38
CA THR A 20 6.62 -9.01 -2.70
C THR A 20 7.79 -9.52 -3.54
N ALA A 21 8.99 -9.60 -2.96
CA ALA A 21 10.16 -10.13 -3.65
C ALA A 21 9.99 -11.61 -4.05
N MET A 22 9.41 -12.44 -3.18
CA MET A 22 9.10 -13.84 -3.50
C MET A 22 8.09 -13.96 -4.64
N LYS A 23 7.04 -13.14 -4.63
CA LYS A 23 6.05 -13.12 -5.71
C LYS A 23 6.63 -12.65 -7.02
N ILE A 24 7.45 -11.60 -7.03
CA ILE A 24 8.15 -11.12 -8.23
C ILE A 24 9.06 -12.21 -8.78
N LYS A 25 9.84 -12.88 -7.91
CA LYS A 25 10.73 -13.97 -8.33
C LYS A 25 9.94 -15.15 -8.92
N SER A 26 8.81 -15.52 -8.32
CA SER A 26 7.93 -16.57 -8.83
C SER A 26 7.33 -16.22 -10.20
N ASN A 27 6.86 -14.97 -10.37
CA ASN A 27 6.30 -14.52 -11.64
C ASN A 27 7.36 -14.43 -12.75
N LEU A 28 8.58 -13.97 -12.41
CA LEU A 28 9.72 -13.92 -13.35
C LEU A 28 10.22 -15.31 -13.77
N ALA A 29 9.85 -16.37 -13.07
CA ALA A 29 10.16 -17.74 -13.47
C ALA A 29 9.29 -18.23 -14.65
N THR A 30 8.18 -17.56 -14.93
CA THR A 30 7.25 -17.88 -16.01
C THR A 30 7.48 -16.95 -17.20
N GLU A 31 7.40 -17.47 -18.44
CA GLU A 31 7.60 -16.64 -19.65
C GLU A 31 6.54 -15.54 -19.80
N GLU A 32 5.29 -15.83 -19.42
CA GLU A 32 4.22 -14.84 -19.37
C GLU A 32 4.54 -13.71 -18.38
N GLY A 33 5.04 -14.05 -17.20
CA GLY A 33 5.41 -13.05 -16.18
C GLY A 33 6.60 -12.19 -16.60
N LYS A 34 7.55 -12.72 -17.39
CA LYS A 34 8.64 -11.92 -17.98
C LYS A 34 8.12 -10.92 -19.01
N ALA A 35 7.17 -11.33 -19.84
CA ALA A 35 6.55 -10.46 -20.83
C ALA A 35 5.76 -9.33 -20.15
N GLU A 36 4.92 -9.65 -19.15
CA GLU A 36 4.20 -8.66 -18.36
C GLU A 36 5.15 -7.69 -17.62
N TRP A 37 6.25 -8.20 -17.06
CA TRP A 37 7.25 -7.38 -16.41
C TRP A 37 7.95 -6.42 -17.38
N ALA A 38 8.24 -6.86 -18.61
CA ALA A 38 8.84 -6.02 -19.64
C ALA A 38 7.89 -4.91 -20.09
N GLU A 39 6.60 -5.21 -20.22
CA GLU A 39 5.57 -4.23 -20.53
C GLU A 39 5.41 -3.21 -19.38
N GLN A 40 5.37 -3.68 -18.15
CA GLN A 40 5.24 -2.80 -16.98
C GLN A 40 6.45 -1.91 -16.76
N LYS A 41 7.65 -2.35 -17.11
CA LYS A 41 8.87 -1.50 -17.09
C LYS A 41 8.72 -0.24 -17.93
N ARG A 42 7.98 -0.29 -19.00
CA ARG A 42 7.71 0.87 -19.86
C ARG A 42 6.92 1.94 -19.10
N PHE A 43 6.02 1.52 -18.21
CA PHE A 43 5.20 2.41 -17.39
C PHE A 43 5.80 2.69 -16.00
N ALA A 44 6.95 2.09 -15.66
CA ALA A 44 7.57 2.23 -14.35
C ALA A 44 7.76 3.69 -13.90
N PRO A 45 8.29 4.62 -14.72
CA PRO A 45 8.44 6.01 -14.30
C PRO A 45 7.09 6.70 -14.07
N TRP A 46 6.08 6.37 -14.87
CA TRP A 46 4.73 6.88 -14.68
C TRP A 46 4.10 6.35 -13.39
N ASN A 47 4.18 5.05 -13.17
CA ASN A 47 3.63 4.41 -11.98
C ASN A 47 4.34 4.89 -10.71
N ALA A 48 5.64 5.15 -10.76
CA ALA A 48 6.40 5.75 -9.66
C ALA A 48 5.93 7.19 -9.36
N MET A 49 5.68 7.99 -10.40
CA MET A 49 5.15 9.33 -10.24
C MET A 49 3.73 9.31 -9.65
N VAL A 50 2.87 8.40 -10.12
CA VAL A 50 1.53 8.21 -9.56
C VAL A 50 1.60 7.83 -8.09
N GLY A 51 2.47 6.89 -7.72
CA GLY A 51 2.67 6.50 -6.33
C GLY A 51 3.14 7.68 -5.46
N LEU A 52 4.08 8.49 -5.94
CA LEU A 52 4.58 9.65 -5.21
C LEU A 52 3.49 10.70 -4.99
N VAL A 53 2.75 11.04 -6.04
CA VAL A 53 1.65 12.01 -5.99
C VAL A 53 0.53 11.51 -5.10
N ALA A 54 0.17 10.24 -5.23
CA ALA A 54 -0.91 9.63 -4.45
C ALA A 54 -0.56 9.61 -2.95
N ASN A 55 0.65 9.18 -2.57
CA ASN A 55 1.09 9.20 -1.18
C ASN A 55 1.19 10.62 -0.61
N PHE A 56 1.58 11.61 -1.43
CA PHE A 56 1.56 13.00 -1.01
C PHE A 56 0.14 13.46 -0.65
N PHE A 57 -0.85 13.15 -1.47
CA PHE A 57 -2.25 13.48 -1.17
C PHE A 57 -2.82 12.67 0.00
N ASP A 58 -2.34 11.45 0.19
CA ASP A 58 -2.72 10.60 1.32
C ASP A 58 -2.28 11.23 2.66
N THR A 59 -1.04 11.70 2.72
CA THR A 59 -0.50 12.44 3.89
C THR A 59 -1.32 13.70 4.22
N LEU A 60 -1.93 14.32 3.21
CA LEU A 60 -2.85 15.47 3.39
C LEU A 60 -4.28 15.04 3.81
N GLY A 61 -4.55 13.73 3.92
CA GLY A 61 -5.87 13.21 4.31
C GLY A 61 -6.90 13.16 3.19
N ILE A 62 -6.49 13.35 1.93
CA ILE A 62 -7.40 13.33 0.77
C ILE A 62 -7.64 11.88 0.29
N GLY A 63 -6.74 10.95 0.63
CA GLY A 63 -6.77 9.55 0.21
C GLY A 63 -6.06 9.29 -1.13
N SER A 64 -5.23 8.25 -1.15
CA SER A 64 -4.42 7.85 -2.31
C SER A 64 -5.23 7.09 -3.36
N TYR A 65 -6.27 6.37 -2.94
CA TYR A 65 -6.94 5.36 -3.76
C TYR A 65 -7.64 5.95 -5.00
N ALA A 66 -8.49 6.96 -4.79
CA ALA A 66 -9.24 7.60 -5.89
C ALA A 66 -8.30 8.30 -6.89
N THR A 67 -7.29 9.01 -6.37
CA THR A 67 -6.28 9.71 -7.17
C THR A 67 -5.47 8.74 -8.02
N SER A 68 -5.01 7.65 -7.42
CA SER A 68 -4.25 6.59 -8.12
C SER A 68 -5.09 5.91 -9.18
N CYS A 69 -6.33 5.54 -8.87
CA CYS A 69 -7.25 4.93 -9.84
C CYS A 69 -7.47 5.83 -11.06
N ALA A 70 -7.70 7.13 -10.84
CA ALA A 70 -7.88 8.10 -11.92
C ALA A 70 -6.63 8.20 -12.81
N LEU A 71 -5.45 8.32 -12.21
CA LEU A 71 -4.18 8.46 -12.94
C LEU A 71 -3.80 7.19 -13.70
N PHE A 72 -4.05 6.00 -13.15
CA PHE A 72 -3.82 4.73 -13.85
C PHE A 72 -4.75 4.57 -15.05
N LYS A 73 -6.02 4.97 -14.90
CA LYS A 73 -7.01 4.93 -16.00
C LYS A 73 -6.70 5.92 -17.13
N ILE A 74 -6.25 7.13 -16.82
CA ILE A 74 -5.93 8.15 -17.83
C ILE A 74 -4.87 7.61 -18.81
N ARG A 75 -3.89 6.86 -18.33
CA ARG A 75 -2.80 6.34 -19.16
C ARG A 75 -2.94 4.86 -19.52
N GLY A 76 -3.93 4.17 -18.97
CA GLY A 76 -4.12 2.74 -19.20
C GLY A 76 -2.90 1.90 -18.78
N SER A 77 -2.16 2.36 -17.77
CA SER A 77 -0.90 1.72 -17.36
C SER A 77 -1.12 0.40 -16.61
N ILE A 78 -2.30 0.21 -16.03
CA ILE A 78 -2.69 -0.98 -15.28
C ILE A 78 -4.11 -1.37 -15.69
N LYS A 79 -4.37 -2.65 -15.93
CA LYS A 79 -5.71 -3.16 -16.20
C LYS A 79 -6.60 -2.97 -14.96
N ASP A 80 -7.83 -2.54 -15.15
CA ASP A 80 -8.77 -2.18 -14.07
C ASP A 80 -8.91 -3.26 -13.00
N ILE A 81 -8.90 -4.52 -13.38
CA ILE A 81 -9.03 -5.66 -12.47
C ILE A 81 -7.83 -5.79 -11.51
N TYR A 82 -6.65 -5.29 -11.88
CA TYR A 82 -5.44 -5.35 -11.06
C TYR A 82 -5.21 -4.10 -10.22
N ILE A 83 -5.94 -3.00 -10.48
CA ILE A 83 -5.76 -1.73 -9.76
C ILE A 83 -5.91 -1.91 -8.25
N PRO A 84 -6.97 -2.55 -7.71
CA PRO A 84 -7.12 -2.70 -6.26
C PRO A 84 -5.98 -3.45 -5.60
N GLY A 85 -5.56 -4.56 -6.21
CA GLY A 85 -4.44 -5.36 -5.70
C GLY A 85 -3.11 -4.62 -5.74
N THR A 86 -2.85 -3.88 -6.83
CA THR A 86 -1.63 -3.08 -7.00
C THR A 86 -1.56 -1.95 -5.97
N LEU A 87 -2.67 -1.26 -5.71
CA LEU A 87 -2.73 -0.20 -4.72
C LEU A 87 -2.53 -0.74 -3.30
N ASN A 88 -3.22 -1.82 -2.94
CA ASN A 88 -3.06 -2.43 -1.62
C ASN A 88 -1.60 -2.83 -1.34
N VAL A 89 -0.92 -3.44 -2.32
CA VAL A 89 0.49 -3.82 -2.15
C VAL A 89 1.41 -2.60 -2.20
N GLY A 90 1.15 -1.66 -3.10
CA GLY A 90 1.96 -0.45 -3.30
C GLY A 90 1.90 0.51 -2.11
N ASP A 91 0.72 0.71 -1.55
CA ASP A 91 0.51 1.65 -0.45
C ASP A 91 0.89 1.05 0.92
N THR A 92 0.95 -0.28 1.06
CA THR A 92 1.32 -0.94 2.33
C THR A 92 2.67 -0.48 2.85
N LEU A 93 3.68 -0.38 1.99
CA LEU A 93 5.03 0.00 2.40
C LEU A 93 5.12 1.48 2.83
N PRO A 94 4.63 2.45 2.04
CA PRO A 94 4.55 3.85 2.46
C PRO A 94 3.77 4.06 3.75
N VAL A 95 2.61 3.44 3.90
CA VAL A 95 1.76 3.58 5.10
C VAL A 95 2.47 3.05 6.35
N LEU A 96 3.18 1.92 6.26
CA LEU A 96 3.97 1.41 7.38
C LEU A 96 5.14 2.33 7.75
N LEU A 97 5.79 2.93 6.75
CA LEU A 97 6.86 3.91 6.97
C LEU A 97 6.30 5.18 7.61
N GLU A 98 5.17 5.67 7.12
CA GLU A 98 4.48 6.83 7.65
C GLU A 98 4.05 6.59 9.10
N ALA A 99 3.45 5.46 9.42
CA ALA A 99 3.10 5.06 10.78
C ALA A 99 4.34 5.03 11.69
N PHE A 100 5.47 4.47 11.21
CA PHE A 100 6.71 4.43 11.96
C PHE A 100 7.24 5.84 12.29
N LEU A 101 7.14 6.77 11.33
CA LEU A 101 7.56 8.17 11.53
C LEU A 101 6.61 8.87 12.50
N PHE A 102 5.31 8.77 12.29
CA PHE A 102 4.31 9.42 13.14
C PHE A 102 4.39 8.97 14.60
N PHE A 103 4.64 7.69 14.86
CA PHE A 103 4.88 7.21 16.23
C PHE A 103 6.15 7.79 16.90
N GLY A 104 7.00 8.50 16.15
CA GLY A 104 8.14 9.22 16.70
C GLY A 104 7.85 10.67 17.08
N PHE A 105 6.86 11.27 16.41
CA PHE A 105 6.59 12.71 16.51
C PHE A 105 5.28 13.05 17.24
N VAL A 106 4.33 12.11 17.27
CA VAL A 106 3.01 12.33 17.87
C VAL A 106 2.82 11.43 19.09
N GLU A 107 2.52 12.04 20.22
CA GLU A 107 2.07 11.30 21.41
C GLU A 107 0.63 10.79 21.14
N VAL A 108 0.52 9.51 20.86
CA VAL A 108 -0.78 8.88 20.63
C VAL A 108 -1.23 8.21 21.92
N ASP A 109 -2.40 8.61 22.43
CA ASP A 109 -3.03 7.93 23.54
C ASP A 109 -3.38 6.48 23.17
N THR A 110 -2.92 5.56 24.01
CA THR A 110 -3.04 4.12 23.77
C THR A 110 -4.48 3.65 23.63
N LEU A 111 -5.37 4.19 24.47
CA LEU A 111 -6.76 3.79 24.46
C LEU A 111 -7.44 4.22 23.15
N THR A 112 -7.15 5.44 22.71
CA THR A 112 -7.64 5.98 21.44
C THR A 112 -7.12 5.14 20.27
N LEU A 113 -5.84 4.80 20.24
CA LEU A 113 -5.26 3.97 19.18
C LEU A 113 -5.92 2.58 19.08
N ILE A 114 -6.07 1.90 20.22
CA ILE A 114 -6.67 0.55 20.24
C ILE A 114 -8.14 0.62 19.83
N SER A 115 -8.89 1.60 20.32
CA SER A 115 -10.30 1.76 19.95
C SER A 115 -10.49 2.03 18.47
N MET A 116 -9.64 2.87 17.87
CA MET A 116 -9.67 3.15 16.43
C MET A 116 -9.30 1.92 15.60
N LEU A 117 -8.29 1.14 16.01
CA LEU A 117 -7.91 -0.10 15.33
C LEU A 117 -9.04 -1.13 15.36
N VAL A 118 -9.66 -1.33 16.54
CA VAL A 118 -10.81 -2.24 16.68
C VAL A 118 -11.97 -1.77 15.80
N ALA A 119 -12.30 -0.49 15.83
CA ALA A 119 -13.35 0.08 14.99
C ALA A 119 -13.07 -0.08 13.50
N ALA A 120 -11.83 0.13 13.06
CA ALA A 120 -11.41 -0.04 11.67
C ALA A 120 -11.53 -1.51 11.22
N VAL A 121 -11.08 -2.45 12.04
CA VAL A 121 -11.19 -3.89 11.73
C VAL A 121 -12.65 -4.32 11.65
N LEU A 122 -13.48 -3.92 12.62
CA LEU A 122 -14.92 -4.23 12.60
C LEU A 122 -15.61 -3.59 11.40
N GLY A 123 -15.30 -2.33 11.09
CA GLY A 123 -15.81 -1.63 9.91
C GLY A 123 -15.41 -2.30 8.60
N ALA A 124 -14.18 -2.77 8.49
CA ALA A 124 -13.72 -3.52 7.32
C ALA A 124 -14.45 -4.86 7.16
N PHE A 125 -14.66 -5.60 8.25
CA PHE A 125 -15.42 -6.87 8.22
C PHE A 125 -16.87 -6.65 7.80
N VAL A 126 -17.52 -5.65 8.39
CA VAL A 126 -18.92 -5.31 8.05
C VAL A 126 -19.00 -4.82 6.61
N GLY A 127 -18.10 -3.92 6.19
CA GLY A 127 -18.06 -3.40 4.82
C GLY A 127 -17.82 -4.48 3.77
N ALA A 128 -16.92 -5.42 4.03
CA ALA A 128 -16.67 -6.55 3.12
C ALA A 128 -17.88 -7.49 2.97
N GLY A 129 -18.78 -7.52 3.95
CA GLY A 129 -20.02 -8.31 3.87
C GLY A 129 -21.12 -7.69 3.01
N PHE A 130 -20.97 -6.40 2.61
CA PHE A 130 -21.94 -5.68 1.77
C PHE A 130 -21.52 -5.56 0.29
N VAL A 131 -20.32 -6.01 -0.07
CA VAL A 131 -19.75 -6.00 -1.42
C VAL A 131 -19.79 -7.40 -2.02
#